data_ce910df8ba8035b049f63bc2e7c4074b
#
_entry.id   ce910df8ba8035b049f63bc2e7c4074b
#
_cell.length_a   1.000
_cell.length_b   1.000
_cell.length_c   1.000
_cell.angle_alpha   90.00
_cell.angle_beta   90.00
_cell.angle_gamma   90.00
#
_symmetry.space_group_name_H-M   'P 1'
#
loop_
_entity.id
_entity.type
_entity.pdbx_description
1 polymer ?
#
loop_
_entity_poly.entity_id
_entity_poly.type
_entity_poly.pdbx_seq_one_letter_code
_entity_poly.pdbx_strand_id
1 'polypeptide(L)'
;MDRPSAPTEPRLRHRILGIDPGSRNTGYGVIDSDGMHSRRIDSGCIRVGGHPWPDRLGLIFDGIARVVAEHRPHEIAVEQLIFARDPNAALKLGQARGAVLCAGLKAGVQVHEYSPKSVKLAVVGTGGAEKSQVQHMVSRSEERRV
;
A
#
# COMPACT_ATOMS: atom_id res chain seq x y z
N MET A 1 -16.28 32.52 -33.35
CA MET A 1 -16.23 32.65 -31.89
C MET A 1 -16.02 31.26 -31.30
N ASP A 2 -14.83 31.04 -30.79
CA ASP A 2 -14.55 29.78 -30.09
C ASP A 2 -15.34 29.77 -28.80
N ARG A 3 -16.17 28.75 -28.65
CA ARG A 3 -16.80 28.49 -27.37
C ARG A 3 -15.67 28.19 -26.36
N PRO A 4 -15.68 28.79 -25.18
CA PRO A 4 -14.75 28.36 -24.13
C PRO A 4 -15.00 26.88 -23.92
N SER A 5 -13.95 26.09 -24.05
CA SER A 5 -14.00 24.67 -23.71
C SER A 5 -14.53 24.57 -22.28
N ALA A 6 -15.58 23.78 -22.11
CA ALA A 6 -16.10 23.48 -20.78
C ALA A 6 -14.93 23.04 -19.89
N PRO A 7 -14.85 23.53 -18.63
CA PRO A 7 -13.82 23.07 -17.73
C PRO A 7 -13.87 21.54 -17.69
N THR A 8 -12.80 20.89 -18.11
CA THR A 8 -12.65 19.46 -18.00
C THR A 8 -12.84 19.10 -16.53
N GLU A 9 -13.91 18.38 -16.21
CA GLU A 9 -14.06 17.84 -14.86
C GLU A 9 -12.79 17.12 -14.46
N PRO A 10 -12.22 17.43 -13.27
CA PRO A 10 -11.03 16.70 -12.82
C PRO A 10 -11.38 15.22 -12.80
N ARG A 11 -10.62 14.42 -13.53
CA ARG A 11 -10.77 12.96 -13.50
C ARG A 11 -10.67 12.51 -12.05
N LEU A 12 -11.63 11.68 -11.62
CA LEU A 12 -11.61 11.08 -10.30
C LEU A 12 -10.31 10.31 -10.13
N ARG A 13 -9.47 10.79 -9.25
CA ARG A 13 -8.23 10.13 -8.91
C ARG A 13 -8.50 9.05 -7.90
N HIS A 14 -7.93 7.90 -8.14
CA HIS A 14 -8.00 6.77 -7.24
C HIS A 14 -6.69 6.67 -6.48
N ARG A 15 -6.75 6.76 -5.17
CA ARG A 15 -5.58 6.70 -4.31
C ARG A 15 -5.42 5.30 -3.72
N ILE A 16 -4.23 4.73 -3.88
CA ILE A 16 -3.90 3.39 -3.43
C ILE A 16 -2.70 3.45 -2.48
N LEU A 17 -2.83 2.79 -1.34
CA LEU A 17 -1.75 2.57 -0.39
C LEU A 17 -1.28 1.12 -0.54
N GLY A 18 -0.07 0.94 -1.07
CA GLY A 18 0.57 -0.36 -1.15
C GLY A 18 1.41 -0.63 0.09
N ILE A 19 1.30 -1.83 0.67
CA ILE A 19 2.00 -2.19 1.89
C ILE A 19 2.69 -3.54 1.72
N ASP A 20 3.96 -3.58 2.09
CA ASP A 20 4.76 -4.80 2.22
C ASP A 20 5.02 -5.05 3.71
N PRO A 21 4.21 -5.92 4.36
CA PRO A 21 4.36 -6.19 5.78
C PRO A 21 5.66 -6.94 6.09
N GLY A 22 6.32 -6.57 7.16
CA GLY A 22 7.50 -7.25 7.64
C GLY A 22 7.59 -7.21 9.16
N SER A 23 8.28 -8.18 9.75
CA SER A 23 8.42 -8.27 11.20
C SER A 23 9.37 -7.23 11.80
N ARG A 24 10.27 -6.69 11.00
CA ARG A 24 11.24 -5.65 11.41
C ARG A 24 10.95 -4.31 10.75
N ASN A 25 10.50 -4.35 9.51
CA ASN A 25 10.20 -3.17 8.71
C ASN A 25 8.94 -3.44 7.90
N THR A 26 8.03 -2.49 7.89
CA THR A 26 6.86 -2.52 7.03
C THR A 26 6.98 -1.36 6.05
N GLY A 27 7.17 -1.68 4.77
CA GLY A 27 7.29 -0.68 3.71
C GLY A 27 5.93 -0.28 3.16
N TYR A 28 5.80 0.97 2.73
CA TYR A 28 4.57 1.44 2.10
C TYR A 28 4.84 2.46 1.00
N GLY A 29 3.90 2.56 0.07
CA GLY A 29 3.89 3.57 -0.96
C GLY A 29 2.47 4.03 -1.24
N VAL A 30 2.30 5.32 -1.50
CA VAL A 30 1.02 5.92 -1.85
C VAL A 30 1.08 6.45 -3.27
N ILE A 31 0.12 6.06 -4.10
CA ILE A 31 0.02 6.53 -5.47
C ILE A 31 -1.39 7.04 -5.77
N ASP A 32 -1.47 7.99 -6.69
CA ASP A 32 -2.73 8.41 -7.31
C ASP A 32 -2.78 7.93 -8.76
N SER A 33 -3.93 7.43 -9.18
CA SER A 33 -4.16 7.01 -10.56
C SER A 33 -5.45 7.61 -11.09
N ASP A 34 -5.43 8.01 -12.36
CA ASP A 34 -6.62 8.42 -13.10
C ASP A 34 -7.08 7.34 -14.10
N GLY A 35 -6.51 6.13 -14.01
CA GLY A 35 -6.75 5.02 -14.93
C GLY A 35 -5.79 4.96 -16.11
N MET A 36 -5.13 6.06 -16.45
CA MET A 36 -4.16 6.13 -17.55
C MET A 36 -2.76 6.52 -17.08
N HIS A 37 -2.70 7.33 -16.03
CA HIS A 37 -1.45 7.83 -15.45
C HIS A 37 -1.47 7.62 -13.95
N SER A 38 -0.32 7.34 -13.38
CA SER A 38 -0.16 7.26 -11.93
C SER A 38 0.94 8.21 -11.48
N ARG A 39 0.78 8.72 -10.25
CA ARG A 39 1.74 9.60 -9.63
C ARG A 39 2.02 9.15 -8.22
N ARG A 40 3.31 9.08 -7.88
CA ARG A 40 3.72 8.82 -6.51
C ARG A 40 3.42 10.03 -5.64
N ILE A 41 2.78 9.77 -4.51
CA ILE A 41 2.44 10.82 -3.53
C ILE A 41 3.40 10.77 -2.36
N ASP A 42 3.65 9.57 -1.82
CA ASP A 42 4.51 9.40 -0.65
C ASP A 42 5.01 7.96 -0.58
N SER A 43 6.02 7.75 0.24
CA SER A 43 6.53 6.41 0.55
C SER A 43 7.30 6.46 1.85
N GLY A 44 7.43 5.32 2.49
CA GLY A 44 8.17 5.22 3.72
C GLY A 44 8.30 3.81 4.24
N CYS A 45 8.85 3.73 5.43
CA CYS A 45 9.09 2.47 6.11
C CYS A 45 8.79 2.65 7.60
N ILE A 46 7.97 1.77 8.14
CA ILE A 46 7.70 1.70 9.58
C ILE A 46 8.69 0.71 10.16
N ARG A 47 9.67 1.22 10.91
CA ARG A 47 10.77 0.42 11.46
C ARG A 47 10.47 0.06 12.90
N VAL A 48 10.38 -1.25 13.16
CA VAL A 48 10.01 -1.77 14.49
C VAL A 48 10.99 -2.79 15.03
N GLY A 49 12.09 -3.05 14.31
CA GLY A 49 13.04 -4.12 14.62
C GLY A 49 13.75 -4.02 15.97
N GLY A 50 13.83 -2.82 16.55
CA GLY A 50 14.46 -2.61 17.86
C GLY A 50 13.53 -2.82 19.05
N HIS A 51 12.25 -3.13 18.82
CA HIS A 51 11.25 -3.28 19.86
C HIS A 51 10.97 -4.75 20.19
N PRO A 52 10.57 -5.05 21.45
CA PRO A 52 10.14 -6.40 21.79
C PRO A 52 8.89 -6.80 21.01
N TRP A 53 8.75 -8.08 20.78
CA TRP A 53 7.51 -8.67 20.33
C TRP A 53 6.61 -8.90 21.56
N PRO A 54 5.34 -8.52 21.62
CA PRO A 54 4.43 -8.11 20.54
C PRO A 54 4.31 -6.58 20.33
N ASP A 55 5.09 -5.75 21.01
CA ASP A 55 5.00 -4.28 20.88
C ASP A 55 5.10 -3.83 19.43
N ARG A 56 5.87 -4.57 18.63
CA ARG A 56 6.02 -4.29 17.19
C ARG A 56 4.68 -4.25 16.47
N LEU A 57 3.74 -5.10 16.86
CA LEU A 57 2.41 -5.18 16.22
C LEU A 57 1.61 -3.90 16.44
N GLY A 58 1.65 -3.37 17.65
CA GLY A 58 1.01 -2.09 17.95
C GLY A 58 1.64 -0.94 17.17
N LEU A 59 2.96 -0.94 17.04
CA LEU A 59 3.69 0.09 16.28
C LEU A 59 3.38 0.01 14.79
N ILE A 60 3.28 -1.18 14.23
CA ILE A 60 2.87 -1.37 12.84
C ILE A 60 1.46 -0.86 12.63
N PHE A 61 0.54 -1.25 13.50
CA PHE A 61 -0.85 -0.80 13.46
C PHE A 61 -0.94 0.73 13.49
N ASP A 62 -0.29 1.36 14.48
CA ASP A 62 -0.31 2.81 14.64
C ASP A 62 0.33 3.53 13.44
N GLY A 63 1.41 2.99 12.92
CA GLY A 63 2.10 3.55 11.75
C GLY A 63 1.21 3.53 10.51
N ILE A 64 0.56 2.41 10.22
CA ILE A 64 -0.36 2.32 9.09
C ILE A 64 -1.60 3.19 9.31
N ALA A 65 -2.15 3.20 10.51
CA ALA A 65 -3.29 4.07 10.83
C ALA A 65 -2.95 5.54 10.58
N ARG A 66 -1.74 5.97 10.92
CA ARG A 66 -1.27 7.34 10.66
C ARG A 66 -1.18 7.63 9.17
N VAL A 67 -0.61 6.72 8.39
CA VAL A 67 -0.49 6.87 6.93
C VAL A 67 -1.89 6.95 6.29
N VAL A 68 -2.81 6.10 6.73
CA VAL A 68 -4.19 6.10 6.24
C VAL A 68 -4.88 7.43 6.59
N ALA A 69 -4.71 7.92 7.81
CA ALA A 69 -5.30 9.19 8.25
C ALA A 69 -4.75 10.38 7.47
N GLU A 70 -3.46 10.37 7.18
CA GLU A 70 -2.77 11.44 6.46
C GLU A 70 -3.16 11.48 4.97
N HIS A 71 -3.14 10.33 4.32
CA HIS A 71 -3.30 10.25 2.86
C HIS A 71 -4.71 9.90 2.41
N ARG A 72 -5.53 9.33 3.26
CA ARG A 72 -6.92 8.93 2.96
C ARG A 72 -7.04 8.10 1.67
N PRO A 73 -6.37 6.95 1.59
CA PRO A 73 -6.44 6.12 0.39
C PRO A 73 -7.85 5.56 0.20
N HIS A 74 -8.22 5.35 -1.06
CA HIS A 74 -9.48 4.69 -1.39
C HIS A 74 -9.40 3.20 -1.17
N GLU A 75 -8.20 2.63 -1.34
CA GLU A 75 -7.96 1.21 -1.09
C GLU A 75 -6.54 0.97 -0.61
N ILE A 76 -6.36 -0.17 0.05
CA ILE A 76 -5.06 -0.67 0.48
C ILE A 76 -4.78 -1.96 -0.27
N ALA A 77 -3.58 -2.05 -0.84
CA ALA A 77 -3.06 -3.24 -1.48
C ALA A 77 -1.97 -3.84 -0.59
N VAL A 78 -2.20 -5.06 -0.10
CA VAL A 78 -1.24 -5.74 0.78
C VAL A 78 -0.66 -6.94 0.04
N GLU A 79 0.66 -7.12 0.17
CA GLU A 79 1.33 -8.28 -0.40
C GLU A 79 0.79 -9.57 0.21
N GLN A 80 0.40 -10.50 -0.64
CA GLN A 80 -0.09 -11.81 -0.22
C GLN A 80 1.05 -12.66 0.32
N LEU A 81 0.86 -13.24 1.51
CA LEU A 81 1.83 -14.17 2.07
C LEU A 81 1.70 -15.52 1.39
N ILE A 82 2.73 -15.94 0.66
CA ILE A 82 2.72 -17.20 -0.06
C ILE A 82 3.61 -18.26 0.62
N PHE A 83 4.78 -17.85 1.14
CA PHE A 83 5.76 -18.80 1.69
C PHE A 83 6.73 -18.13 2.65
N ALA A 84 7.06 -18.83 3.74
CA ALA A 84 8.15 -18.48 4.64
C ALA A 84 8.98 -19.74 4.94
N ARG A 85 10.31 -19.59 5.01
CA ARG A 85 11.24 -20.71 5.19
C ARG A 85 11.14 -21.38 6.55
N ASP A 86 10.75 -20.62 7.56
CA ASP A 86 10.77 -21.02 8.95
C ASP A 86 9.37 -20.81 9.53
N PRO A 87 8.80 -21.79 10.26
CA PRO A 87 7.49 -21.65 10.88
C PRO A 87 7.37 -20.44 11.81
N ASN A 88 8.41 -20.14 12.58
CA ASN A 88 8.41 -18.98 13.47
C ASN A 88 8.39 -17.66 12.68
N ALA A 89 9.17 -17.59 11.62
CA ALA A 89 9.19 -16.43 10.73
C ALA A 89 7.82 -16.24 10.05
N ALA A 90 7.21 -17.34 9.61
CA ALA A 90 5.88 -17.32 9.02
C ALA A 90 4.82 -16.80 10.00
N LEU A 91 4.89 -17.25 11.25
CA LEU A 91 3.98 -16.83 12.31
C LEU A 91 4.10 -15.31 12.58
N LYS A 92 5.32 -14.84 12.76
CA LYS A 92 5.58 -13.40 12.99
C LYS A 92 5.14 -12.54 11.82
N LEU A 93 5.41 -13.00 10.60
CA LEU A 93 5.01 -12.27 9.39
C LEU A 93 3.48 -12.24 9.26
N GLY A 94 2.81 -13.33 9.57
CA GLY A 94 1.35 -13.41 9.60
C GLY A 94 0.75 -12.46 10.63
N GLN A 95 1.35 -12.33 11.81
CA GLN A 95 0.92 -11.39 12.83
C GLN A 95 1.13 -9.94 12.39
N ALA A 96 2.28 -9.61 11.84
CA ALA A 96 2.55 -8.29 11.29
C ALA A 96 1.54 -7.93 10.20
N ARG A 97 1.26 -8.87 9.30
CA ARG A 97 0.27 -8.72 8.26
C ARG A 97 -1.13 -8.49 8.83
N GLY A 98 -1.49 -9.22 9.89
CA GLY A 98 -2.75 -9.02 10.60
C GLY A 98 -2.89 -7.61 11.17
N ALA A 99 -1.82 -7.06 11.74
CA ALA A 99 -1.81 -5.69 12.24
C ALA A 99 -2.08 -4.68 11.12
N VAL A 100 -1.47 -4.87 9.96
CA VAL A 100 -1.70 -4.03 8.78
C VAL A 100 -3.15 -4.11 8.32
N LEU A 101 -3.69 -5.32 8.20
CA LEU A 101 -5.07 -5.54 7.76
C LEU A 101 -6.06 -4.89 8.72
N CYS A 102 -5.86 -5.06 10.03
CA CYS A 102 -6.72 -4.48 11.05
C CYS A 102 -6.70 -2.96 11.01
N ALA A 103 -5.55 -2.35 10.80
CA ALA A 103 -5.43 -0.90 10.71
C ALA A 103 -6.26 -0.35 9.54
N GLY A 104 -6.18 -1.00 8.38
CA GLY A 104 -6.96 -0.61 7.21
C GLY A 104 -8.45 -0.83 7.38
N LEU A 105 -8.83 -2.01 7.83
CA LEU A 105 -10.24 -2.38 8.01
C LEU A 105 -10.92 -1.52 9.07
N LYS A 106 -10.23 -1.24 10.17
CA LYS A 106 -10.76 -0.37 11.22
C LYS A 106 -10.98 1.06 10.73
N ALA A 107 -10.16 1.53 9.83
CA ALA A 107 -10.32 2.84 9.21
C ALA A 107 -11.41 2.88 8.13
N GLY A 108 -12.04 1.74 7.82
CA GLY A 108 -13.10 1.65 6.82
C GLY A 108 -12.58 1.61 5.38
N VAL A 109 -11.31 1.33 5.18
CA VAL A 109 -10.70 1.27 3.85
C VAL A 109 -10.80 -0.14 3.30
N GLN A 110 -11.11 -0.28 2.01
CA GLN A 110 -11.09 -1.58 1.35
C GLN A 110 -9.66 -2.11 1.27
N VAL A 111 -9.47 -3.36 1.65
CA VAL A 111 -8.16 -4.02 1.64
C VAL A 111 -8.18 -5.16 0.66
N HIS A 112 -7.22 -5.16 -0.27
CA HIS A 112 -7.05 -6.20 -1.29
C HIS A 112 -5.67 -6.84 -1.16
N GLU A 113 -5.61 -8.13 -1.42
CA GLU A 113 -4.36 -8.87 -1.43
C GLU A 113 -3.86 -9.04 -2.86
N TYR A 114 -2.59 -8.82 -3.07
CA TYR A 114 -1.95 -8.93 -4.38
C TYR A 114 -0.75 -9.87 -4.30
N SER A 115 -0.33 -10.39 -5.46
CA SER A 115 0.86 -11.22 -5.52
C SER A 115 2.09 -10.44 -5.04
N PRO A 116 3.09 -11.12 -4.44
CA PRO A 116 4.31 -10.46 -3.99
C PRO A 116 4.99 -9.64 -5.06
N LYS A 117 5.00 -10.11 -6.28
CA LYS A 117 5.60 -9.42 -7.42
C LYS A 117 4.96 -8.05 -7.68
N SER A 118 3.63 -7.98 -7.65
CA SER A 118 2.91 -6.72 -7.92
C SER A 118 3.14 -5.68 -6.85
N VAL A 119 3.08 -6.07 -5.58
CA VAL A 119 3.27 -5.16 -4.45
C VAL A 119 4.73 -4.71 -4.33
N LYS A 120 5.68 -5.61 -4.51
CA LYS A 120 7.11 -5.26 -4.47
C LYS A 120 7.47 -4.25 -5.53
N LEU A 121 6.94 -4.37 -6.73
CA LEU A 121 7.19 -3.40 -7.79
C LEU A 121 6.72 -2.01 -7.40
N ALA A 122 5.61 -1.90 -6.68
CA ALA A 122 5.11 -0.62 -6.21
C ALA A 122 5.92 -0.06 -5.04
N VAL A 123 6.25 -0.88 -4.05
CA VAL A 123 6.95 -0.47 -2.83
C VAL A 123 8.45 -0.23 -3.07
N VAL A 124 9.12 -1.11 -3.80
CA VAL A 124 10.53 -0.91 -4.19
C VAL A 124 10.68 0.38 -4.96
N GLY A 125 9.65 0.69 -5.73
CA GLY A 125 9.52 1.93 -6.35
C GLY A 125 9.65 3.12 -5.44
N THR A 126 9.46 3.01 -4.18
CA THR A 126 9.44 4.16 -3.28
C THR A 126 10.80 4.64 -2.85
N GLY A 127 11.83 3.85 -2.90
CA GLY A 127 13.20 4.29 -2.67
C GLY A 127 13.84 4.93 -3.90
N GLY A 128 13.08 5.12 -4.98
CA GLY A 128 13.53 5.55 -6.28
C GLY A 128 12.84 4.75 -7.37
N ALA A 129 11.61 4.27 -7.10
CA ALA A 129 10.90 3.45 -8.05
C ALA A 129 10.64 4.19 -9.31
N GLU A 130 10.98 3.52 -10.32
CA GLU A 130 10.62 3.93 -11.64
C GLU A 130 9.10 4.02 -11.76
N LYS A 131 8.63 5.05 -12.45
CA LYS A 131 7.20 5.24 -12.72
C LYS A 131 6.52 4.01 -13.30
N SER A 132 7.26 3.22 -14.10
CA SER A 132 6.75 1.98 -14.69
C SER A 132 6.32 0.94 -13.66
N GLN A 133 7.02 0.85 -12.53
CA GLN A 133 6.69 -0.10 -11.46
C GLN A 133 5.43 0.32 -10.72
N VAL A 134 5.28 1.60 -10.46
CA VAL A 134 4.09 2.16 -9.84
C VAL A 134 2.88 1.98 -10.76
N GLN A 135 3.04 2.23 -12.05
CA GLN A 135 2.00 2.01 -13.05
C GLN A 135 1.58 0.54 -13.14
N HIS A 136 2.54 -0.37 -13.03
CA HIS A 136 2.24 -1.80 -13.04
C HIS A 136 1.32 -2.20 -11.88
N MET A 137 1.56 -1.69 -10.69
CA MET A 137 0.68 -1.93 -9.56
C MET A 137 -0.72 -1.36 -9.79
N VAL A 138 -0.84 -0.17 -10.34
CA VAL A 138 -2.12 0.46 -10.66
C VAL A 138 -2.89 -0.38 -11.66
N SER A 139 -2.25 -0.83 -12.74
CA SER A 139 -2.87 -1.70 -13.73
C SER A 139 -3.43 -2.97 -13.11
N ARG A 140 -2.68 -3.60 -12.20
CA ARG A 140 -3.13 -4.80 -11.49
C ARG A 140 -4.32 -4.53 -10.59
N SER A 141 -4.34 -3.40 -9.91
CA SER A 141 -5.45 -2.97 -9.07
C SER A 141 -6.73 -2.79 -9.90
N GLU A 142 -6.61 -2.16 -11.04
CA GLU A 142 -7.75 -1.93 -11.96
C GLU A 142 -8.27 -3.22 -12.58
N GLU A 143 -7.41 -4.13 -12.98
CA GLU A 143 -7.80 -5.44 -13.52
C GLU A 143 -8.66 -6.23 -12.53
N ARG A 144 -8.41 -6.11 -11.24
CA ARG A 144 -9.19 -6.80 -10.22
C ARG A 144 -10.54 -6.17 -9.95
N ARG A 145 -10.79 -4.97 -10.42
CA ARG A 145 -12.07 -4.27 -10.23
C ARG A 145 -13.11 -4.56 -11.28
N VAL A 146 -12.71 -5.19 -12.34
CA VAL A 146 -13.62 -5.55 -13.42
C VAL A 146 -14.44 -6.78 -13.11
#